data_0d497a60d805104dbc39a1ee14209cfd
#
_entry.id   0d497a60d805104dbc39a1ee14209cfd
#
_cell.length_a   1.000
_cell.length_b   1.000
_cell.length_c   1.000
_cell.angle_alpha   90.00
_cell.angle_beta   90.00
_cell.angle_gamma   90.00
#
_symmetry.space_group_name_H-M   'P 1'
#
loop_
_entity.id
_entity.type
_entity.pdbx_description
1 polymer ?
#
loop_
_entity_poly.entity_id
_entity_poly.type
_entity_poly.pdbx_seq_one_letter_code
_entity_poly.pdbx_strand_id
1 'polypeptide(L)'
;MSAELFLTDHSLELVKQGFDAGIHLGHLQDPALITETFANHSVVLCASTDYLKKFGHPKNIAELESHRLIKISSMEFHQPRQLDDYFANLGVQKGFHLTVNDTDMAYHSAIMGAGIAPLPNYLVMPQFERGRLSRVLPDIDTDAHPVQLVLPANRHLSSKTVSFKNFLASYFRR
;
A
#
# COMPACT_ATOMS: atom_id res chain seq x y z
N MET A 1 -19.08 18.71 12.43
CA MET A 1 -19.06 18.06 11.10
C MET A 1 -19.15 16.57 11.32
N SER A 2 -20.05 15.86 10.64
CA SER A 2 -20.08 14.40 10.61
C SER A 2 -19.39 13.93 9.32
N ALA A 3 -18.69 12.80 9.36
CA ALA A 3 -18.05 12.18 8.22
C ALA A 3 -18.45 10.70 8.18
N GLU A 4 -18.69 10.20 6.97
CA GLU A 4 -18.86 8.79 6.67
C GLU A 4 -17.67 8.35 5.84
N LEU A 5 -16.99 7.26 6.24
CA LEU A 5 -15.81 6.74 5.58
C LEU A 5 -16.14 5.41 4.93
N PHE A 6 -15.80 5.30 3.65
CA PHE A 6 -15.87 4.06 2.88
C PHE A 6 -14.46 3.64 2.49
N LEU A 7 -14.02 2.47 2.92
CA LEU A 7 -12.70 1.92 2.64
C LEU A 7 -12.82 0.83 1.57
N THR A 8 -11.95 0.89 0.58
CA THR A 8 -11.91 -0.12 -0.49
C THR A 8 -10.53 -0.14 -1.14
N ASP A 9 -10.10 -1.32 -1.56
CA ASP A 9 -8.89 -1.52 -2.37
C ASP A 9 -9.20 -1.47 -3.90
N HIS A 10 -10.47 -1.27 -4.26
CA HIS A 10 -10.89 -1.11 -5.66
C HIS A 10 -11.02 0.36 -6.04
N SER A 11 -10.81 0.68 -7.33
CA SER A 11 -11.04 2.03 -7.84
C SER A 11 -12.51 2.43 -7.65
N LEU A 12 -12.73 3.57 -6.99
CA LEU A 12 -14.06 4.13 -6.76
C LEU A 12 -14.43 5.11 -7.85
N GLU A 13 -15.63 4.97 -8.38
CA GLU A 13 -16.26 6.00 -9.20
C GLU A 13 -16.86 7.09 -8.30
N LEU A 14 -16.00 7.95 -7.73
CA LEU A 14 -16.37 8.99 -6.76
C LEU A 14 -17.58 9.81 -7.19
N VAL A 15 -17.63 10.20 -8.47
CA VAL A 15 -18.72 11.02 -9.01
C VAL A 15 -20.04 10.26 -9.03
N LYS A 16 -20.05 9.02 -9.50
CA LYS A 16 -21.28 8.20 -9.63
C LYS A 16 -21.82 7.77 -8.27
N GLN A 17 -20.95 7.55 -7.30
CA GLN A 17 -21.37 7.10 -5.97
C GLN A 17 -21.68 8.26 -5.00
N GLY A 18 -21.48 9.51 -5.46
CA GLY A 18 -21.89 10.69 -4.69
C GLY A 18 -20.96 11.09 -3.55
N PHE A 19 -19.74 10.58 -3.50
CA PHE A 19 -18.73 10.98 -2.50
C PHE A 19 -18.31 12.44 -2.68
N ASP A 20 -18.05 13.13 -1.56
CA ASP A 20 -17.58 14.51 -1.56
C ASP A 20 -16.07 14.61 -1.86
N ALA A 21 -15.28 13.63 -1.44
CA ALA A 21 -13.85 13.54 -1.63
C ALA A 21 -13.37 12.09 -1.50
N GLY A 22 -12.19 11.78 -2.06
CA GLY A 22 -11.50 10.51 -1.89
C GLY A 22 -10.03 10.71 -1.55
N ILE A 23 -9.44 9.74 -0.87
CA ILE A 23 -7.98 9.60 -0.76
C ILE A 23 -7.60 8.43 -1.62
N HIS A 24 -6.71 8.67 -2.59
CA HIS A 24 -6.22 7.66 -3.52
C HIS A 24 -4.72 7.46 -3.34
N LEU A 25 -4.30 6.20 -3.35
CA LEU A 25 -2.89 5.81 -3.32
C LEU A 25 -2.46 5.46 -4.74
N GLY A 26 -1.43 6.14 -5.24
CA GLY A 26 -0.96 5.99 -6.62
C GLY A 26 -1.42 7.10 -7.55
N HIS A 27 -1.03 7.00 -8.82
CA HIS A 27 -1.42 7.95 -9.85
C HIS A 27 -2.82 7.67 -10.37
N LEU A 28 -3.68 8.66 -10.30
CA LEU A 28 -5.01 8.61 -10.89
C LEU A 28 -5.07 9.54 -12.10
N GLN A 29 -5.50 9.01 -13.24
CA GLN A 29 -5.70 9.78 -14.48
C GLN A 29 -7.18 9.67 -14.88
N ASP A 30 -7.99 10.59 -14.39
CA ASP A 30 -9.40 10.72 -14.77
C ASP A 30 -9.71 12.20 -14.98
N PRO A 31 -10.09 12.64 -16.21
CA PRO A 31 -10.39 14.03 -16.48
C PRO A 31 -11.62 14.57 -15.73
N ALA A 32 -12.47 13.70 -15.19
CA ALA A 32 -13.62 14.08 -14.36
C ALA A 32 -13.23 14.42 -12.91
N LEU A 33 -11.96 14.25 -12.54
CA LEU A 33 -11.46 14.39 -11.19
C LEU A 33 -10.34 15.44 -11.11
N ILE A 34 -10.30 16.15 -10.00
CA ILE A 34 -9.18 17.00 -9.61
C ILE A 34 -8.38 16.26 -8.57
N THR A 35 -7.07 16.12 -8.79
CA THR A 35 -6.16 15.45 -7.86
C THR A 35 -5.15 16.43 -7.27
N GLU A 36 -4.86 16.30 -5.99
CA GLU A 36 -3.82 17.08 -5.30
C GLU A 36 -2.98 16.13 -4.44
N THR A 37 -1.70 16.03 -4.74
CA THR A 37 -0.76 15.21 -3.97
C THR A 37 -0.37 15.92 -2.69
N PHE A 38 -0.51 15.26 -1.55
CA PHE A 38 -0.14 15.80 -0.24
C PHE A 38 0.90 14.94 0.51
N ALA A 39 1.16 13.73 0.07
CA ALA A 39 2.21 12.85 0.59
C ALA A 39 2.67 11.85 -0.48
N ASN A 40 3.73 11.13 -0.16
CA ASN A 40 4.17 9.96 -0.92
C ASN A 40 4.30 8.77 0.03
N HIS A 41 4.04 7.58 -0.49
CA HIS A 41 4.32 6.33 0.19
C HIS A 41 5.12 5.41 -0.72
N SER A 42 5.80 4.43 -0.13
CA SER A 42 6.47 3.35 -0.85
C SER A 42 6.00 2.02 -0.30
N VAL A 43 6.17 0.96 -1.08
CA VAL A 43 5.95 -0.40 -0.64
C VAL A 43 7.28 -1.00 -0.24
N VAL A 44 7.31 -1.70 0.89
CA VAL A 44 8.50 -2.37 1.41
C VAL A 44 8.20 -3.85 1.65
N LEU A 45 9.18 -4.71 1.38
CA LEU A 45 9.08 -6.11 1.80
C LEU A 45 9.38 -6.22 3.28
N CYS A 46 8.54 -6.94 4.00
CA CYS A 46 8.73 -7.19 5.41
C CYS A 46 8.15 -8.53 5.86
N ALA A 47 8.64 -9.02 6.99
CA ALA A 47 8.14 -10.19 7.67
C ALA A 47 8.27 -10.02 9.20
N SER A 48 7.60 -10.86 9.98
CA SER A 48 7.79 -10.82 11.43
C SER A 48 9.22 -11.21 11.79
N THR A 49 9.73 -10.56 12.83
CA THR A 49 11.07 -10.84 13.36
C THR A 49 11.23 -12.31 13.74
N ASP A 50 10.17 -12.94 14.25
CA ASP A 50 10.19 -14.36 14.64
C ASP A 50 10.17 -15.29 13.42
N TYR A 51 9.46 -14.91 12.34
CA TYR A 51 9.55 -15.63 11.07
C TYR A 51 10.99 -15.64 10.55
N LEU A 52 11.63 -14.46 10.52
CA LEU A 52 13.00 -14.32 10.02
C LEU A 52 14.05 -15.03 10.91
N LYS A 53 13.85 -15.06 12.22
CA LYS A 53 14.69 -15.89 13.12
C LYS A 53 14.60 -17.36 12.78
N LYS A 54 13.41 -17.85 12.41
CA LYS A 54 13.17 -19.28 12.14
C LYS A 54 13.61 -19.71 10.75
N PHE A 55 13.38 -18.86 9.72
CA PHE A 55 13.58 -19.22 8.32
C PHE A 55 14.76 -18.51 7.65
N GLY A 56 15.44 -17.60 8.36
CA GLY A 56 16.55 -16.80 7.84
C GLY A 56 16.09 -15.50 7.20
N HIS A 57 17.08 -14.64 6.89
CA HIS A 57 16.90 -13.40 6.16
C HIS A 57 17.36 -13.62 4.72
N PRO A 58 16.49 -13.46 3.71
CA PRO A 58 16.91 -13.56 2.31
C PRO A 58 17.86 -12.39 1.98
N LYS A 59 18.97 -12.71 1.30
CA LYS A 59 20.02 -11.74 0.93
C LYS A 59 19.82 -11.16 -0.47
N ASN A 60 19.03 -11.81 -1.30
CA ASN A 60 18.71 -11.42 -2.66
C ASN A 60 17.34 -11.94 -3.07
N ILE A 61 16.85 -11.51 -4.24
CA ILE A 61 15.52 -11.89 -4.75
C ILE A 61 15.40 -13.40 -4.96
N ALA A 62 16.47 -14.07 -5.42
CA ALA A 62 16.42 -15.51 -5.67
C ALA A 62 16.17 -16.32 -4.40
N GLU A 63 16.66 -15.87 -3.25
CA GLU A 63 16.43 -16.54 -1.97
C GLU A 63 14.96 -16.44 -1.49
N LEU A 64 14.16 -15.52 -2.04
CA LEU A 64 12.73 -15.46 -1.75
C LEU A 64 11.97 -16.73 -2.15
N GLU A 65 12.49 -17.53 -3.11
CA GLU A 65 11.88 -18.81 -3.49
C GLU A 65 11.82 -19.81 -2.34
N SER A 66 12.77 -19.73 -1.41
CA SER A 66 12.79 -20.59 -0.22
C SER A 66 11.86 -20.10 0.88
N HIS A 67 11.31 -18.89 0.74
CA HIS A 67 10.44 -18.28 1.74
C HIS A 67 8.96 -18.40 1.40
N ARG A 68 8.12 -18.27 2.42
CA ARG A 68 6.68 -18.11 2.25
C ARG A 68 6.38 -16.67 1.86
N LEU A 69 5.71 -16.49 0.73
CA LEU A 69 5.37 -15.16 0.21
C LEU A 69 3.87 -14.92 0.32
N ILE A 70 3.51 -13.69 0.67
CA ILE A 70 2.12 -13.23 0.76
C ILE A 70 1.90 -12.27 -0.41
N LYS A 71 0.89 -12.55 -1.27
CA LYS A 71 0.46 -11.68 -2.36
C LYS A 71 -0.81 -10.91 -1.94
N ILE A 72 -0.87 -9.63 -2.34
CA ILE A 72 -2.07 -8.80 -2.25
C ILE A 72 -2.60 -8.63 -3.67
N SER A 73 -3.74 -9.26 -3.99
CA SER A 73 -4.28 -9.28 -5.37
C SER A 73 -4.83 -7.93 -5.83
N SER A 74 -5.16 -7.02 -4.91
CA SER A 74 -5.60 -5.66 -5.21
C SER A 74 -4.46 -4.67 -5.46
N MET A 75 -3.20 -5.04 -5.19
CA MET A 75 -2.01 -4.18 -5.30
C MET A 75 -1.20 -4.42 -6.59
N GLU A 76 -1.83 -4.76 -7.69
CA GLU A 76 -1.13 -5.02 -8.97
C GLU A 76 -0.26 -3.82 -9.42
N PHE A 77 -0.64 -2.59 -9.03
CA PHE A 77 0.08 -1.36 -9.39
C PHE A 77 1.12 -0.89 -8.35
N HIS A 78 1.26 -1.57 -7.22
CA HIS A 78 2.05 -1.08 -6.07
C HIS A 78 3.19 -2.01 -5.67
N GLN A 79 3.42 -3.09 -6.40
CA GLN A 79 4.54 -3.99 -6.12
C GLN A 79 5.87 -3.38 -6.64
N PRO A 80 6.99 -3.61 -5.96
CA PRO A 80 8.29 -3.24 -6.49
C PRO A 80 8.51 -3.86 -7.88
N ARG A 81 8.84 -3.05 -8.90
CA ARG A 81 9.02 -3.51 -10.28
C ARG A 81 9.94 -4.72 -10.42
N GLN A 82 11.00 -4.77 -9.62
CA GLN A 82 11.95 -5.89 -9.63
C GLN A 82 11.31 -7.21 -9.23
N LEU A 83 10.30 -7.18 -8.35
CA LEU A 83 9.57 -8.38 -7.95
C LEU A 83 8.55 -8.81 -8.99
N ASP A 84 7.89 -7.86 -9.65
CA ASP A 84 6.95 -8.15 -10.74
C ASP A 84 7.67 -8.82 -11.89
N ASP A 85 8.81 -8.26 -12.35
CA ASP A 85 9.64 -8.82 -13.41
C ASP A 85 10.21 -10.19 -13.01
N TYR A 86 10.66 -10.33 -11.78
CA TYR A 86 11.19 -11.59 -11.26
C TYR A 86 10.12 -12.68 -11.26
N PHE A 87 8.95 -12.41 -10.71
CA PHE A 87 7.87 -13.39 -10.64
C PHE A 87 7.25 -13.67 -12.02
N ALA A 88 7.14 -12.67 -12.90
CA ALA A 88 6.67 -12.86 -14.28
C ALA A 88 7.61 -13.74 -15.09
N ASN A 89 8.92 -13.51 -14.99
CA ASN A 89 9.95 -14.28 -15.72
C ASN A 89 10.06 -15.73 -15.24
N LEU A 90 9.80 -16.01 -13.98
CA LEU A 90 9.85 -17.37 -13.43
C LEU A 90 8.56 -18.17 -13.64
N GLY A 91 7.49 -17.54 -14.14
CA GLY A 91 6.18 -18.18 -14.26
C GLY A 91 5.63 -18.62 -12.90
N VAL A 92 6.02 -17.94 -11.85
CA VAL A 92 5.80 -18.32 -10.44
C VAL A 92 4.37 -18.02 -10.00
N GLN A 93 3.41 -18.73 -10.51
CA GLN A 93 2.12 -18.93 -9.85
C GLN A 93 2.24 -19.79 -8.57
N LYS A 94 3.33 -20.52 -8.41
CA LYS A 94 3.64 -21.37 -7.25
C LYS A 94 4.34 -20.67 -6.10
N GLY A 95 4.72 -19.41 -6.23
CA GLY A 95 5.53 -18.69 -5.23
C GLY A 95 4.77 -18.17 -4.01
N PHE A 96 3.45 -18.02 -4.08
CA PHE A 96 2.68 -17.42 -3.00
C PHE A 96 2.05 -18.49 -2.11
N HIS A 97 2.37 -18.42 -0.80
CA HIS A 97 1.77 -19.29 0.20
C HIS A 97 0.40 -18.80 0.65
N LEU A 98 0.18 -17.49 0.52
CA LEU A 98 -1.07 -16.84 0.85
C LEU A 98 -1.34 -15.74 -0.16
N THR A 99 -2.55 -15.70 -0.70
CA THR A 99 -3.04 -14.59 -1.52
C THR A 99 -4.25 -14.01 -0.83
N VAL A 100 -4.23 -12.71 -0.60
CA VAL A 100 -5.33 -11.94 -0.01
C VAL A 100 -5.69 -10.77 -0.92
N ASN A 101 -6.90 -10.28 -0.80
CA ASN A 101 -7.37 -9.11 -1.55
C ASN A 101 -7.45 -7.82 -0.72
N ASP A 102 -6.85 -7.85 0.46
CA ASP A 102 -6.93 -6.78 1.44
C ASP A 102 -5.57 -6.55 2.10
N THR A 103 -5.16 -5.28 2.19
CA THR A 103 -3.87 -4.87 2.74
C THR A 103 -3.76 -5.12 4.24
N ASP A 104 -4.85 -4.91 4.99
CA ASP A 104 -4.85 -5.16 6.44
C ASP A 104 -4.72 -6.65 6.75
N MET A 105 -5.35 -7.51 5.94
CA MET A 105 -5.19 -8.95 6.06
C MET A 105 -3.74 -9.39 5.80
N ALA A 106 -3.09 -8.84 4.78
CA ALA A 106 -1.67 -9.09 4.51
C ALA A 106 -0.78 -8.63 5.67
N TYR A 107 -1.05 -7.44 6.21
CA TYR A 107 -0.33 -6.87 7.34
C TYR A 107 -0.44 -7.75 8.58
N HIS A 108 -1.63 -8.16 8.96
CA HIS A 108 -1.83 -9.06 10.10
C HIS A 108 -1.20 -10.43 9.87
N SER A 109 -1.29 -10.98 8.66
CA SER A 109 -0.64 -12.23 8.30
C SER A 109 0.88 -12.16 8.42
N ALA A 110 1.50 -11.05 7.98
CA ALA A 110 2.94 -10.84 8.12
C ALA A 110 3.35 -10.77 9.60
N ILE A 111 2.63 -10.02 10.45
CA ILE A 111 2.88 -9.93 11.90
C ILE A 111 2.78 -11.32 12.57
N MET A 112 1.79 -12.12 12.18
CA MET A 112 1.60 -13.47 12.71
C MET A 112 2.60 -14.51 12.17
N GLY A 113 3.54 -14.07 11.31
CA GLY A 113 4.61 -14.94 10.80
C GLY A 113 4.19 -15.87 9.67
N ALA A 114 3.15 -15.53 8.92
CA ALA A 114 2.72 -16.33 7.76
C ALA A 114 3.75 -16.30 6.61
N GLY A 115 4.54 -15.21 6.48
CA GLY A 115 5.54 -15.09 5.44
C GLY A 115 6.01 -13.64 5.23
N ILE A 116 6.66 -13.40 4.09
CA ILE A 116 7.12 -12.09 3.63
C ILE A 116 6.01 -11.45 2.82
N ALA A 117 5.67 -10.20 3.12
CA ALA A 117 4.63 -9.42 2.44
C ALA A 117 5.16 -8.09 1.91
N PRO A 118 4.70 -7.62 0.72
CA PRO A 118 4.85 -6.25 0.28
C PRO A 118 3.79 -5.39 0.99
N LEU A 119 4.21 -4.41 1.78
CA LEU A 119 3.29 -3.57 2.56
C LEU A 119 3.66 -2.08 2.46
N PRO A 120 2.67 -1.17 2.51
CA PRO A 120 2.94 0.25 2.55
C PRO A 120 3.81 0.63 3.75
N ASN A 121 4.83 1.45 3.53
CA ASN A 121 5.78 1.86 4.56
C ASN A 121 5.09 2.54 5.75
N TYR A 122 4.10 3.41 5.51
CA TYR A 122 3.37 4.11 6.59
C TYR A 122 2.66 3.14 7.56
N LEU A 123 2.25 1.97 7.06
CA LEU A 123 1.56 0.96 7.87
C LEU A 123 2.53 0.18 8.76
N VAL A 124 3.74 -0.09 8.27
CA VAL A 124 4.70 -0.99 8.93
C VAL A 124 5.76 -0.28 9.78
N MET A 125 6.01 1.01 9.55
CA MET A 125 7.00 1.78 10.32
C MET A 125 6.83 1.65 11.84
N PRO A 126 5.64 1.78 12.42
CA PRO A 126 5.45 1.59 13.87
C PRO A 126 5.80 0.18 14.36
N GLN A 127 5.72 -0.83 13.48
CA GLN A 127 6.06 -2.21 13.83
C GLN A 127 7.56 -2.49 13.72
N PHE A 128 8.26 -1.78 12.84
CA PHE A 128 9.72 -1.81 12.80
C PHE A 128 10.30 -1.22 14.08
N GLU A 129 9.80 -0.08 14.53
CA GLU A 129 10.22 0.56 15.78
C GLU A 129 9.96 -0.34 17.01
N ARG A 130 8.88 -1.11 17.01
CA ARG A 130 8.54 -2.07 18.06
C ARG A 130 9.27 -3.42 17.94
N GLY A 131 10.07 -3.61 16.87
CA GLY A 131 10.77 -4.86 16.60
C GLY A 131 9.88 -6.05 16.27
N ARG A 132 8.62 -5.83 15.91
CA ARG A 132 7.68 -6.90 15.53
C ARG A 132 7.83 -7.32 14.07
N LEU A 133 8.09 -6.37 13.19
CA LEU A 133 8.43 -6.59 11.80
C LEU A 133 9.87 -6.18 11.54
N SER A 134 10.50 -6.79 10.55
CA SER A 134 11.79 -6.39 10.01
C SER A 134 11.69 -6.27 8.49
N ARG A 135 12.40 -5.28 7.95
CA ARG A 135 12.50 -5.07 6.50
C ARG A 135 13.30 -6.20 5.86
N VAL A 136 12.85 -6.66 4.73
CA VAL A 136 13.47 -7.69 3.91
C VAL A 136 13.98 -7.03 2.64
N LEU A 137 15.21 -7.33 2.23
CA LEU A 137 15.86 -6.77 1.04
C LEU A 137 15.74 -5.23 0.99
N PRO A 138 16.31 -4.50 1.95
CA PRO A 138 16.13 -3.06 2.07
C PRO A 138 16.66 -2.25 0.87
N ASP A 139 17.55 -2.84 0.09
CA ASP A 139 18.17 -2.21 -1.09
C ASP A 139 17.34 -2.37 -2.38
N ILE A 140 16.19 -3.06 -2.32
CA ILE A 140 15.27 -3.10 -3.45
C ILE A 140 14.66 -1.71 -3.62
N ASP A 141 14.86 -1.14 -4.82
CA ASP A 141 14.27 0.14 -5.19
C ASP A 141 12.75 -0.01 -5.30
N THR A 142 12.05 0.82 -4.52
CA THR A 142 10.59 0.87 -4.52
C THR A 142 10.18 2.25 -5.02
N ASP A 143 9.40 2.29 -6.10
CA ASP A 143 8.84 3.55 -6.60
C ASP A 143 8.05 4.24 -5.48
N ALA A 144 8.21 5.56 -5.39
CA ALA A 144 7.38 6.37 -4.51
C ALA A 144 6.04 6.64 -5.20
N HIS A 145 4.96 6.30 -4.54
CA HIS A 145 3.59 6.51 -5.04
C HIS A 145 2.95 7.71 -4.33
N PRO A 146 2.29 8.61 -5.06
CA PRO A 146 1.63 9.75 -4.45
C PRO A 146 0.41 9.30 -3.64
N VAL A 147 0.17 10.02 -2.54
CA VAL A 147 -1.10 9.99 -1.81
C VAL A 147 -1.87 11.24 -2.22
N GLN A 148 -2.99 11.03 -2.91
CA GLN A 148 -3.75 12.10 -3.56
C GLN A 148 -5.10 12.31 -2.90
N LEU A 149 -5.44 13.58 -2.64
CA LEU A 149 -6.83 13.98 -2.45
C LEU A 149 -7.48 14.05 -3.83
N VAL A 150 -8.61 13.39 -3.96
CA VAL A 150 -9.38 13.31 -5.21
C VAL A 150 -10.73 13.99 -5.01
N LEU A 151 -11.08 14.90 -5.90
CA LEU A 151 -12.28 15.71 -5.84
C LEU A 151 -13.00 15.67 -7.19
N PRO A 152 -14.35 15.65 -7.22
CA PRO A 152 -15.10 15.80 -8.47
C PRO A 152 -14.83 17.16 -9.13
N ALA A 153 -14.45 17.16 -10.41
CA ALA A 153 -14.14 18.40 -11.14
C ALA A 153 -15.35 19.33 -11.34
N ASN A 154 -16.55 18.74 -11.41
CA ASN A 154 -17.78 19.46 -11.76
C ASN A 154 -18.61 19.92 -10.55
N ARG A 155 -18.07 19.88 -9.34
CA ARG A 155 -18.76 20.33 -8.13
C ARG A 155 -18.06 21.53 -7.50
N HIS A 156 -18.84 22.54 -7.13
CA HIS A 156 -18.35 23.56 -6.19
C HIS A 156 -17.98 22.89 -4.87
N LEU A 157 -16.74 23.10 -4.42
CA LEU A 157 -16.28 22.56 -3.15
C LEU A 157 -17.11 23.13 -2.00
N SER A 158 -17.76 22.26 -1.26
CA SER A 158 -18.46 22.67 -0.04
C SER A 158 -17.46 23.16 1.01
N SER A 159 -17.91 24.00 1.95
CA SER A 159 -17.07 24.43 3.07
C SER A 159 -16.50 23.25 3.89
N LYS A 160 -17.24 22.14 3.92
CA LYS A 160 -16.79 20.89 4.57
C LYS A 160 -15.61 20.27 3.84
N THR A 161 -15.69 20.20 2.50
CA THR A 161 -14.62 19.65 1.64
C THR A 161 -13.36 20.51 1.72
N VAL A 162 -13.52 21.84 1.73
CA VAL A 162 -12.39 22.77 1.90
C VAL A 162 -11.75 22.60 3.27
N SER A 163 -12.53 22.46 4.34
CA SER A 163 -12.02 22.22 5.70
C SER A 163 -11.25 20.90 5.78
N PHE A 164 -11.77 19.83 5.15
CA PHE A 164 -11.11 18.54 5.09
C PHE A 164 -9.77 18.61 4.32
N LYS A 165 -9.75 19.25 3.16
CA LYS A 165 -8.53 19.49 2.39
C LYS A 165 -7.47 20.22 3.22
N ASN A 166 -7.86 21.32 3.90
CA ASN A 166 -6.94 22.09 4.74
C ASN A 166 -6.41 21.27 5.93
N PHE A 167 -7.25 20.43 6.52
CA PHE A 167 -6.84 19.50 7.58
C PHE A 167 -5.78 18.53 7.07
N LEU A 168 -6.00 17.86 5.94
CA LEU A 168 -5.02 16.93 5.36
C LEU A 168 -3.69 17.63 5.05
N ALA A 169 -3.75 18.78 4.39
CA ALA A 169 -2.56 19.57 4.08
C ALA A 169 -1.76 19.96 5.33
N SER A 170 -2.43 20.26 6.45
CA SER A 170 -1.77 20.59 7.71
C SER A 170 -1.20 19.36 8.42
N TYR A 171 -1.87 18.20 8.31
CA TYR A 171 -1.47 16.96 8.96
C TYR A 171 -0.21 16.35 8.33
N PHE A 172 -0.13 16.35 7.01
CA PHE A 172 0.99 15.75 6.27
C PHE A 172 2.19 16.68 6.03
N ARG A 173 2.09 17.98 6.39
CA ARG A 173 3.25 18.90 6.40
C ARG A 173 4.09 18.83 7.68
N ARG A 174 3.68 18.00 8.63
CA ARG A 174 4.43 17.75 9.87
C ARG A 174 5.41 16.59 9.68
#